data_782971ea727040ea8718f33ff1696cdd
#
_entry.id   782971ea727040ea8718f33ff1696cdd
#
_cell.length_a   1.000
_cell.length_b   1.000
_cell.length_c   1.000
_cell.angle_alpha   90.00
_cell.angle_beta   90.00
_cell.angle_gamma   90.00
#
_symmetry.space_group_name_H-M   'P 1'
#
loop_
_entity.id
_entity.type
_entity.pdbx_description
1 polymer ?
#
loop_
_entity_poly.entity_id
_entity_poly.type
_entity_poly.pdbx_seq_one_letter_code
_entity_poly.pdbx_strand_id
1 'polypeptide(L)'
;MTQSPRPAVAAFALGILSLAAVCGAWAQPPPADGSAQLGALTPENFAKPRPKPPFDLTGTWQHELRGPQSWKFVPEKFELTPEAQKHYDAGKKAMAENKVYRDDIGQCWPAGMPLIMTRVHPWAVIQEPTAIYMISAFMNSLRIIYLDGRKHSDPD
;
A
#
# COMPACT_ATOMS: atom_id res chain seq x y z
N MET A 1 62.32 21.33 33.09
CA MET A 1 60.85 21.04 33.00
C MET A 1 60.52 20.94 31.52
N THR A 2 60.56 19.74 31.00
CA THR A 2 60.28 19.41 29.58
C THR A 2 58.92 18.78 29.49
N GLN A 3 57.97 19.45 28.82
CA GLN A 3 56.67 18.88 28.51
C GLN A 3 56.77 18.05 27.21
N SER A 4 56.35 16.80 27.29
CA SER A 4 56.21 15.90 26.16
C SER A 4 54.91 16.19 25.39
N PRO A 5 54.87 16.10 24.06
CA PRO A 5 53.64 16.29 23.29
C PRO A 5 52.74 15.05 23.36
N ARG A 6 51.46 15.27 23.51
CA ARG A 6 50.38 14.25 23.51
C ARG A 6 50.08 13.77 22.08
N PRO A 7 50.04 12.47 21.82
CA PRO A 7 49.50 11.94 20.57
C PRO A 7 48.01 11.66 20.72
N ALA A 8 47.13 12.56 20.29
CA ALA A 8 45.69 12.39 20.40
C ALA A 8 44.89 12.78 19.12
N VAL A 9 45.49 12.78 17.93
CA VAL A 9 44.74 13.19 16.69
C VAL A 9 44.72 12.12 15.60
N ALA A 10 45.41 11.00 15.76
CA ALA A 10 45.49 9.99 14.69
C ALA A 10 44.42 8.90 14.70
N ALA A 11 43.53 8.83 15.72
CA ALA A 11 42.56 7.73 15.85
C ALA A 11 41.18 8.02 15.25
N PHE A 12 40.88 9.26 14.81
CA PHE A 12 39.54 9.63 14.30
C PHE A 12 39.38 9.54 12.78
N ALA A 13 40.47 9.36 12.03
CA ALA A 13 40.41 9.36 10.56
C ALA A 13 40.11 7.99 9.94
N LEU A 14 40.24 6.89 10.68
CA LEU A 14 39.99 5.53 10.16
C LEU A 14 38.52 5.04 10.34
N GLY A 15 37.71 5.74 11.12
CA GLY A 15 36.30 5.34 11.39
C GLY A 15 35.29 5.80 10.33
N ILE A 16 35.63 6.76 9.49
CA ILE A 16 34.66 7.36 8.53
C ILE A 16 34.69 6.67 7.17
N LEU A 17 35.73 5.93 6.84
CA LEU A 17 35.84 5.25 5.53
C LEU A 17 35.07 3.94 5.45
N SER A 18 34.62 3.36 6.57
CA SER A 18 33.91 2.07 6.58
C SER A 18 32.39 2.19 6.49
N LEU A 19 31.79 3.38 6.62
CA LEU A 19 30.34 3.57 6.53
C LEU A 19 29.83 3.81 5.10
N ALA A 20 30.70 4.13 4.15
CA ALA A 20 30.29 4.40 2.77
C ALA A 20 30.05 3.14 1.92
N ALA A 21 30.43 1.96 2.39
CA ALA A 21 30.33 0.72 1.62
C ALA A 21 29.02 -0.06 1.84
N VAL A 22 28.16 0.35 2.78
CA VAL A 22 26.94 -0.43 3.12
C VAL A 22 25.67 0.09 2.44
N CYS A 23 25.68 1.28 1.86
CA CYS A 23 24.49 1.85 1.18
C CYS A 23 24.32 1.40 -0.28
N GLY A 24 25.19 0.54 -0.83
CA GLY A 24 25.15 0.13 -2.23
C GLY A 24 24.39 -1.15 -2.56
N ALA A 25 23.81 -1.85 -1.56
CA ALA A 25 23.39 -3.25 -1.76
C ALA A 25 21.88 -3.47 -1.85
N TRP A 26 21.06 -2.44 -1.99
CA TRP A 26 19.59 -2.60 -2.08
C TRP A 26 19.01 -2.28 -3.46
N ALA A 27 19.84 -2.17 -4.47
CA ALA A 27 19.33 -2.18 -5.84
C ALA A 27 18.93 -3.63 -6.16
N GLN A 28 17.64 -3.88 -6.29
CA GLN A 28 17.17 -5.16 -6.82
C GLN A 28 17.86 -5.43 -8.16
N PRO A 29 18.37 -6.66 -8.39
CA PRO A 29 18.93 -7.00 -9.67
C PRO A 29 17.87 -6.77 -10.77
N PRO A 30 18.26 -6.25 -11.94
CA PRO A 30 17.34 -6.11 -13.06
C PRO A 30 16.73 -7.47 -13.40
N PRO A 31 15.45 -7.52 -13.83
CA PRO A 31 14.84 -8.78 -14.23
C PRO A 31 15.67 -9.50 -15.27
N ALA A 32 15.83 -10.80 -15.12
CA ALA A 32 16.72 -11.64 -15.90
C ALA A 32 16.34 -11.77 -17.41
N ASP A 33 15.21 -11.21 -17.81
CA ASP A 33 14.67 -11.26 -19.20
C ASP A 33 15.12 -10.07 -20.09
N GLY A 34 16.00 -9.21 -19.58
CA GLY A 34 16.58 -8.11 -20.38
C GLY A 34 15.60 -6.97 -20.74
N SER A 35 14.32 -7.10 -20.40
CA SER A 35 13.35 -6.02 -20.57
C SER A 35 13.25 -5.21 -19.28
N ALA A 36 14.13 -4.24 -19.11
CA ALA A 36 13.99 -3.26 -18.03
C ALA A 36 12.61 -2.59 -18.15
N GLN A 37 11.67 -3.01 -17.33
CA GLN A 37 10.34 -2.42 -17.29
C GLN A 37 10.46 -0.95 -16.88
N LEU A 38 9.98 -0.05 -17.73
CA LEU A 38 9.99 1.38 -17.43
C LEU A 38 9.21 1.67 -16.14
N GLY A 39 9.74 2.55 -15.32
CA GLY A 39 9.02 3.05 -14.16
C GLY A 39 7.66 3.66 -14.57
N ALA A 40 6.65 3.53 -13.72
CA ALA A 40 5.32 4.05 -14.03
C ALA A 40 5.32 5.56 -14.28
N LEU A 41 6.19 6.30 -13.61
CA LEU A 41 6.27 7.77 -13.68
C LEU A 41 7.44 8.28 -14.54
N THR A 42 8.09 7.42 -15.34
CA THR A 42 9.18 7.89 -16.21
C THR A 42 8.65 8.65 -17.42
N PRO A 43 9.34 9.70 -17.88
CA PRO A 43 8.94 10.48 -19.06
C PRO A 43 8.72 9.61 -20.30
N GLU A 44 9.56 8.59 -20.50
CA GLU A 44 9.49 7.67 -21.63
C GLU A 44 8.21 6.82 -21.58
N ASN A 45 7.74 6.47 -20.39
CA ASN A 45 6.48 5.74 -20.22
C ASN A 45 5.28 6.66 -20.44
N PHE A 46 5.32 7.89 -19.96
CA PHE A 46 4.28 8.89 -20.21
C PHE A 46 4.12 9.23 -21.69
N ALA A 47 5.21 9.29 -22.44
CA ALA A 47 5.20 9.62 -23.87
C ALA A 47 4.52 8.56 -24.76
N LYS A 48 4.30 7.35 -24.25
CA LYS A 48 3.62 6.29 -25.02
C LYS A 48 2.15 6.65 -25.24
N PRO A 49 1.63 6.56 -26.47
CA PRO A 49 0.23 6.82 -26.75
C PRO A 49 -0.66 5.79 -26.02
N ARG A 50 -1.72 6.29 -25.39
CA ARG A 50 -2.71 5.46 -24.67
C ARG A 50 -4.12 5.93 -24.94
N PRO A 51 -5.12 5.05 -24.90
CA PRO A 51 -6.51 5.46 -24.91
C PRO A 51 -6.79 6.42 -23.73
N LYS A 52 -7.59 7.45 -24.01
CA LYS A 52 -8.07 8.31 -22.92
C LYS A 52 -8.98 7.50 -22.01
N PRO A 53 -8.78 7.54 -20.68
CA PRO A 53 -9.67 6.86 -19.76
C PRO A 53 -11.10 7.43 -19.88
N PRO A 54 -12.14 6.60 -19.67
CA PRO A 54 -13.53 7.03 -19.81
C PRO A 54 -13.97 8.05 -18.76
N PHE A 55 -13.27 8.13 -17.65
CA PHE A 55 -13.52 9.07 -16.55
C PHE A 55 -12.20 9.38 -15.83
N ASP A 56 -12.18 10.48 -15.09
CA ASP A 56 -11.09 10.87 -14.20
C ASP A 56 -11.52 10.63 -12.77
N LEU A 57 -10.75 9.80 -12.06
CA LEU A 57 -10.96 9.48 -10.65
C LEU A 57 -10.17 10.40 -9.70
N THR A 58 -9.34 11.31 -10.24
CA THR A 58 -8.50 12.15 -9.41
C THR A 58 -9.33 12.99 -8.43
N GLY A 59 -8.97 12.92 -7.15
CA GLY A 59 -9.66 13.66 -6.11
C GLY A 59 -9.66 12.96 -4.77
N THR A 60 -10.37 13.56 -3.82
CA THR A 60 -10.60 12.97 -2.51
C THR A 60 -12.03 12.47 -2.42
N TRP A 61 -12.17 11.21 -2.13
CA TRP A 61 -13.44 10.50 -2.06
C TRP A 61 -13.73 10.12 -0.62
N GLN A 62 -14.96 10.35 -0.19
CA GLN A 62 -15.41 9.99 1.14
C GLN A 62 -16.83 9.43 1.08
N HIS A 63 -17.11 8.48 1.95
CA HIS A 63 -18.46 7.98 2.12
C HIS A 63 -19.39 9.09 2.62
N GLU A 64 -20.57 9.17 2.06
CA GLU A 64 -21.60 10.05 2.57
C GLU A 64 -22.18 9.46 3.85
N LEU A 65 -21.80 10.01 4.97
CA LEU A 65 -22.21 9.54 6.30
C LEU A 65 -23.49 10.29 6.77
N ARG A 66 -24.57 10.16 6.01
CA ARG A 66 -25.86 10.77 6.37
C ARG A 66 -26.79 9.74 7.01
N GLY A 67 -26.92 9.81 8.32
CA GLY A 67 -27.84 9.00 9.10
C GLY A 67 -27.40 7.55 9.34
N PRO A 68 -28.18 6.78 10.11
CA PRO A 68 -27.79 5.46 10.60
C PRO A 68 -27.71 4.38 9.52
N GLN A 69 -28.20 4.64 8.32
CA GLN A 69 -28.17 3.68 7.20
C GLN A 69 -26.95 3.84 6.29
N SER A 70 -26.19 4.94 6.43
CA SER A 70 -25.06 5.26 5.56
C SER A 70 -23.89 4.26 5.63
N TRP A 71 -23.87 3.43 6.66
CA TRP A 71 -22.86 2.38 6.86
C TRP A 71 -23.24 1.04 6.23
N LYS A 72 -24.41 0.91 5.66
CA LYS A 72 -24.89 -0.34 5.08
C LYS A 72 -24.42 -0.44 3.64
N PHE A 73 -23.34 -1.15 3.42
CA PHE A 73 -22.85 -1.52 2.08
C PHE A 73 -23.47 -2.82 1.58
N VAL A 74 -24.46 -3.34 2.30
CA VAL A 74 -25.08 -4.63 2.00
C VAL A 74 -26.45 -4.37 1.40
N PRO A 75 -26.78 -4.94 0.23
CA PRO A 75 -28.12 -4.86 -0.33
C PRO A 75 -29.15 -5.47 0.64
N GLU A 76 -30.40 -5.03 0.56
CA GLU A 76 -31.47 -5.52 1.43
C GLU A 76 -31.65 -7.04 1.31
N LYS A 77 -31.41 -7.59 0.13
CA LYS A 77 -31.41 -9.02 -0.14
C LYS A 77 -30.09 -9.41 -0.75
N PHE A 78 -29.42 -10.36 -0.15
CA PHE A 78 -28.19 -10.95 -0.68
C PHE A 78 -28.16 -12.45 -0.39
N GLU A 79 -27.63 -13.21 -1.32
CA GLU A 79 -27.40 -14.62 -1.17
C GLU A 79 -25.92 -14.85 -0.89
N LEU A 80 -25.62 -15.63 0.12
CA LEU A 80 -24.27 -16.01 0.49
C LEU A 80 -23.96 -17.40 -0.03
N THR A 81 -22.71 -17.61 -0.43
CA THR A 81 -22.23 -18.97 -0.63
C THR A 81 -22.25 -19.75 0.69
N PRO A 82 -22.32 -21.09 0.68
CA PRO A 82 -22.33 -21.88 1.93
C PRO A 82 -21.15 -21.57 2.87
N GLU A 83 -19.98 -21.26 2.31
CA GLU A 83 -18.82 -20.89 3.11
C GLU A 83 -18.97 -19.48 3.71
N ALA A 84 -19.41 -18.52 2.94
CA ALA A 84 -19.68 -17.17 3.44
C ALA A 84 -20.78 -17.17 4.50
N GLN A 85 -21.79 -18.04 4.37
CA GLN A 85 -22.85 -18.20 5.36
C GLN A 85 -22.31 -18.67 6.71
N LYS A 86 -21.39 -19.63 6.73
CA LYS A 86 -20.74 -20.07 7.99
C LYS A 86 -20.03 -18.92 8.70
N HIS A 87 -19.29 -18.10 7.95
CA HIS A 87 -18.59 -16.95 8.52
C HIS A 87 -19.57 -15.90 9.02
N TYR A 88 -20.64 -15.65 8.30
CA TYR A 88 -21.67 -14.71 8.69
C TYR A 88 -22.37 -15.14 10.00
N ASP A 89 -22.75 -16.42 10.11
CA ASP A 89 -23.40 -16.96 11.30
C ASP A 89 -22.46 -16.99 12.51
N ALA A 90 -21.17 -17.32 12.29
CA ALA A 90 -20.16 -17.25 13.33
C ALA A 90 -19.95 -15.81 13.83
N GLY A 91 -19.97 -14.83 12.93
CA GLY A 91 -19.92 -13.42 13.29
C GLY A 91 -21.13 -12.96 14.10
N LYS A 92 -22.34 -13.35 13.71
CA LYS A 92 -23.56 -13.07 14.48
C LYS A 92 -23.52 -13.68 15.87
N LYS A 93 -23.07 -14.93 16.00
CA LYS A 93 -22.93 -15.60 17.28
C LYS A 93 -21.93 -14.86 18.19
N ALA A 94 -20.75 -14.53 17.67
CA ALA A 94 -19.74 -13.80 18.44
C ALA A 94 -20.29 -12.43 18.92
N MET A 95 -20.99 -11.71 18.06
CA MET A 95 -21.62 -10.43 18.42
C MET A 95 -22.67 -10.60 19.53
N ALA A 96 -23.50 -11.66 19.49
CA ALA A 96 -24.46 -11.96 20.54
C ALA A 96 -23.80 -12.31 21.88
N GLU A 97 -22.58 -12.84 21.84
CA GLU A 97 -21.77 -13.16 23.01
C GLU A 97 -20.85 -12.01 23.45
N ASN A 98 -20.97 -10.81 22.86
CA ASN A 98 -20.06 -9.66 23.04
C ASN A 98 -18.59 -10.01 22.78
N LYS A 99 -18.33 -10.89 21.82
CA LYS A 99 -16.99 -11.28 21.38
C LYS A 99 -16.68 -10.69 20.02
N VAL A 100 -15.42 -10.43 19.75
CA VAL A 100 -14.94 -10.05 18.42
C VAL A 100 -14.80 -11.31 17.58
N TYR A 101 -15.41 -11.30 16.40
CA TYR A 101 -15.18 -12.32 15.38
C TYR A 101 -14.23 -11.79 14.33
N ARG A 102 -13.03 -12.34 14.26
CA ARG A 102 -11.98 -11.95 13.32
C ARG A 102 -11.65 -10.45 13.36
N ASP A 103 -10.71 -10.11 14.15
CA ASP A 103 -10.09 -8.79 14.13
C ASP A 103 -8.74 -8.86 13.42
N ASP A 104 -8.77 -8.89 12.10
CA ASP A 104 -7.55 -8.95 11.29
C ASP A 104 -6.66 -7.71 11.54
N ILE A 105 -7.27 -6.55 11.79
CA ILE A 105 -6.55 -5.31 12.06
C ILE A 105 -5.91 -5.33 13.46
N GLY A 106 -6.63 -5.83 14.46
CA GLY A 106 -6.07 -6.04 15.80
C GLY A 106 -4.92 -7.05 15.82
N GLN A 107 -4.84 -7.91 14.81
CA GLN A 107 -3.71 -8.82 14.58
C GLN A 107 -2.61 -8.22 13.69
N CYS A 108 -2.64 -6.92 13.43
CA CYS A 108 -1.68 -6.21 12.57
C CYS A 108 -1.70 -6.65 11.10
N TRP A 109 -2.76 -7.27 10.62
CA TRP A 109 -2.92 -7.56 9.21
C TRP A 109 -3.46 -6.34 8.48
N PRO A 110 -2.91 -6.01 7.31
CA PRO A 110 -3.40 -4.88 6.55
C PRO A 110 -4.83 -5.12 6.09
N ALA A 111 -5.64 -4.06 6.12
CA ALA A 111 -6.99 -4.13 5.57
C ALA A 111 -6.92 -4.38 4.06
N GLY A 112 -7.36 -5.57 3.64
CA GLY A 112 -7.44 -5.96 2.23
C GLY A 112 -8.64 -5.36 1.52
N MET A 113 -8.71 -5.55 0.21
CA MET A 113 -9.91 -5.28 -0.59
C MET A 113 -10.93 -6.42 -0.37
N PRO A 114 -12.23 -6.15 -0.32
CA PRO A 114 -12.88 -4.83 -0.38
C PRO A 114 -12.98 -4.11 0.98
N LEU A 115 -12.56 -4.72 2.08
CA LEU A 115 -12.80 -4.22 3.43
C LEU A 115 -12.32 -2.78 3.63
N ILE A 116 -11.15 -2.44 3.10
CA ILE A 116 -10.60 -1.09 3.23
C ILE A 116 -11.49 -0.04 2.55
N MET A 117 -12.21 -0.40 1.48
CA MET A 117 -13.16 0.51 0.79
C MET A 117 -14.42 0.79 1.60
N THR A 118 -14.73 -0.06 2.58
CA THR A 118 -15.92 0.10 3.44
C THR A 118 -15.64 0.90 4.71
N ARG A 119 -14.41 1.35 4.89
CA ARG A 119 -14.05 2.18 6.05
C ARG A 119 -14.44 3.63 5.81
N VAL A 120 -14.73 4.34 6.88
CA VAL A 120 -15.21 5.74 6.87
C VAL A 120 -14.14 6.76 6.54
N HIS A 121 -12.94 6.30 6.36
CA HIS A 121 -11.79 7.16 6.08
C HIS A 121 -11.77 7.57 4.60
N PRO A 122 -11.37 8.81 4.29
CA PRO A 122 -11.29 9.27 2.92
C PRO A 122 -10.21 8.55 2.13
N TRP A 123 -10.41 8.55 0.81
CA TRP A 123 -9.46 8.10 -0.17
C TRP A 123 -8.99 9.26 -1.02
N ALA A 124 -7.70 9.44 -1.15
CA ALA A 124 -7.13 10.26 -2.21
C ALA A 124 -6.80 9.37 -3.40
N VAL A 125 -7.22 9.77 -4.58
CA VAL A 125 -6.93 9.09 -5.84
C VAL A 125 -6.17 10.05 -6.73
N ILE A 126 -5.06 9.59 -7.29
CA ILE A 126 -4.28 10.29 -8.30
C ILE A 126 -4.26 9.39 -9.52
N GLN A 127 -4.88 9.82 -10.60
CA GLN A 127 -4.94 9.07 -11.84
C GLN A 127 -3.96 9.66 -12.85
N GLU A 128 -2.96 8.86 -13.19
CA GLU A 128 -1.96 9.15 -14.20
C GLU A 128 -2.15 8.25 -15.43
N PRO A 129 -1.61 8.59 -16.59
CA PRO A 129 -1.76 7.76 -17.79
C PRO A 129 -1.23 6.32 -17.64
N THR A 130 -0.34 6.10 -16.70
CA THR A 130 0.38 4.83 -16.49
C THR A 130 -0.03 4.08 -15.25
N ALA A 131 -0.65 4.76 -14.27
CA ALA A 131 -1.05 4.16 -13.00
C ALA A 131 -2.11 4.99 -12.28
N ILE A 132 -2.91 4.32 -11.45
CA ILE A 132 -3.79 4.95 -10.48
C ILE A 132 -3.21 4.69 -9.10
N TYR A 133 -2.99 5.76 -8.34
CA TYR A 133 -2.56 5.70 -6.95
C TYR A 133 -3.77 5.94 -6.05
N MET A 134 -4.07 4.96 -5.21
CA MET A 134 -5.16 5.03 -4.23
C MET A 134 -4.56 5.07 -2.84
N ILE A 135 -4.74 6.16 -2.14
CA ILE A 135 -4.18 6.40 -0.81
C ILE A 135 -5.33 6.47 0.18
N SER A 136 -5.41 5.51 1.08
CA SER A 136 -6.40 5.52 2.16
C SER A 136 -5.84 6.19 3.40
N ALA A 137 -6.61 7.07 4.02
CA ALA A 137 -6.29 7.60 5.34
C ALA A 137 -6.37 6.51 6.43
N PHE A 138 -7.05 5.39 6.15
CA PHE A 138 -7.05 4.24 7.05
C PHE A 138 -5.75 3.44 6.90
N MET A 139 -4.97 3.35 7.96
CA MET A 139 -3.66 2.68 8.03
C MET A 139 -2.63 3.20 7.03
N ASN A 140 -2.81 4.41 6.49
CA ASN A 140 -1.93 5.01 5.47
C ASN A 140 -1.64 4.03 4.30
N SER A 141 -2.66 3.29 3.89
CA SER A 141 -2.49 2.25 2.88
C SER A 141 -2.41 2.84 1.49
N LEU A 142 -1.41 2.43 0.74
CA LEU A 142 -1.22 2.77 -0.67
C LEU A 142 -1.53 1.55 -1.55
N ARG A 143 -2.29 1.78 -2.63
CA ARG A 143 -2.46 0.81 -3.72
C ARG A 143 -2.12 1.47 -5.03
N ILE A 144 -1.37 0.75 -5.85
CA ILE A 144 -1.00 1.19 -7.19
C ILE A 144 -1.63 0.22 -8.18
N ILE A 145 -2.46 0.76 -9.06
CA ILE A 145 -3.08 0.01 -10.16
C ILE A 145 -2.37 0.44 -11.44
N TYR A 146 -1.58 -0.43 -12.00
CA TYR A 146 -0.84 -0.13 -13.22
C TYR A 146 -1.74 -0.21 -14.46
N LEU A 147 -1.63 0.80 -15.33
CA LEU A 147 -2.40 0.93 -16.58
C LEU A 147 -1.52 0.75 -17.82
N ASP A 148 -0.25 0.47 -17.66
CA ASP A 148 0.73 0.38 -18.73
C ASP A 148 0.93 -1.04 -19.29
N GLY A 149 0.07 -1.98 -18.89
CA GLY A 149 0.07 -3.36 -19.39
C GLY A 149 1.16 -4.25 -18.80
N ARG A 150 1.83 -3.79 -17.73
CA ARG A 150 2.84 -4.63 -17.06
C ARG A 150 2.21 -5.89 -16.46
N LYS A 151 2.99 -6.94 -16.39
CA LYS A 151 2.59 -8.17 -15.70
C LYS A 151 2.57 -7.96 -14.19
N HIS A 152 1.80 -8.76 -13.47
CA HIS A 152 1.90 -8.86 -12.03
C HIS A 152 3.30 -9.36 -11.65
N SER A 153 3.79 -8.92 -10.48
CA SER A 153 4.93 -9.58 -9.84
C SER A 153 4.55 -11.03 -9.53
N ASP A 154 5.53 -11.92 -9.59
CA ASP A 154 5.32 -13.28 -9.12
C ASP A 154 4.86 -13.24 -7.65
N PRO A 155 3.82 -13.99 -7.30
CA PRO A 155 3.50 -14.22 -5.90
C PRO A 155 4.65 -15.00 -5.27
N ASP A 156 5.14 -14.53 -4.14
CA ASP A 156 6.18 -15.20 -3.35
C ASP A 156 5.72 -16.60 -2.89
#